data_e27c1c13f94a860b91c9dcc68551b3f0
#
_entry.id   e27c1c13f94a860b91c9dcc68551b3f0
#
_cell.length_a   1.000
_cell.length_b   1.000
_cell.length_c   1.000
_cell.angle_alpha   90.00
_cell.angle_beta   90.00
_cell.angle_gamma   90.00
#
_symmetry.space_group_name_H-M   'P 1'
#
loop_
_entity.id
_entity.type
_entity.pdbx_description
1 polymer ?
#
loop_
_entity_poly.entity_id
_entity_poly.type
_entity_poly.pdbx_seq_one_letter_code
_entity_poly.pdbx_strand_id
1 'polypeptide(L)'
;MRTPAPNLLPRDRKWPLACISAAAMALAGCSMWGIVSGPSASAVVGATSTAAAAGMNPAGTVRFVQQSDGVRVSGRITGSRPGQVHGFHVHEAADCSGDGLGTKGHFNPGGSAHGKHGGAAHHAGDLVSLSANASGVAEFDFVAKQLTVTAGPNSVVGRGLIIHRDPDDFATQPTGNAGPRPGCGVIRGD
;
A
#
# COMPACT_ATOMS: atom_id res chain seq x y z
N MET A 1 -7.54 96.07 -29.07
CA MET A 1 -8.42 95.30 -30.00
C MET A 1 -7.52 94.27 -30.65
N ARG A 2 -7.64 93.01 -30.25
CA ARG A 2 -6.81 91.89 -30.78
C ARG A 2 -7.73 90.89 -31.41
N THR A 3 -7.49 90.65 -32.67
CA THR A 3 -8.16 89.62 -33.50
C THR A 3 -7.65 88.23 -33.13
N PRO A 4 -8.45 87.21 -33.07
CA PRO A 4 -8.00 85.84 -32.86
C PRO A 4 -7.59 85.15 -34.16
N ALA A 5 -6.53 84.30 -34.08
CA ALA A 5 -5.99 83.46 -35.13
C ALA A 5 -6.82 82.20 -35.37
N PRO A 6 -6.78 81.63 -36.60
CA PRO A 6 -7.59 80.46 -36.92
C PRO A 6 -6.99 79.14 -36.42
N ASN A 7 -7.89 78.27 -35.94
CA ASN A 7 -7.61 76.90 -35.55
C ASN A 7 -7.31 76.03 -36.78
N LEU A 8 -6.16 75.39 -36.78
CA LEU A 8 -5.81 74.32 -37.72
C LEU A 8 -6.01 72.98 -37.02
N LEU A 9 -6.97 72.20 -37.51
CA LEU A 9 -7.20 70.85 -37.12
C LEU A 9 -6.11 69.91 -37.68
N PRO A 10 -5.57 68.96 -36.93
CA PRO A 10 -4.64 67.96 -37.43
C PRO A 10 -5.39 66.79 -38.10
N ARG A 11 -4.84 66.39 -39.25
CA ARG A 11 -5.28 65.31 -40.14
C ARG A 11 -5.28 63.94 -39.43
N ASP A 12 -6.38 63.22 -39.64
CA ASP A 12 -6.57 61.82 -39.25
C ASP A 12 -5.47 60.92 -39.84
N ARG A 13 -4.64 60.40 -38.99
CA ARG A 13 -3.67 59.38 -39.33
C ARG A 13 -4.27 58.03 -39.00
N LYS A 14 -4.84 57.35 -39.98
CA LYS A 14 -5.30 55.96 -39.88
C LYS A 14 -4.07 55.04 -39.76
N TRP A 15 -3.91 54.39 -38.63
CA TRP A 15 -2.95 53.32 -38.42
C TRP A 15 -3.63 51.99 -38.75
N PRO A 16 -2.97 51.06 -39.47
CA PRO A 16 -3.54 49.75 -39.67
C PRO A 16 -3.44 48.92 -38.39
N LEU A 17 -4.55 48.34 -37.98
CA LEU A 17 -4.63 47.32 -36.93
C LEU A 17 -3.90 46.06 -37.41
N ALA A 18 -2.68 45.88 -36.91
CA ALA A 18 -1.98 44.59 -37.00
C ALA A 18 -2.60 43.63 -35.98
N CYS A 19 -3.39 42.66 -36.45
CA CYS A 19 -3.83 41.53 -35.62
C CYS A 19 -2.64 40.68 -35.28
N ILE A 20 -2.13 40.83 -34.06
CA ILE A 20 -1.20 39.86 -33.49
C ILE A 20 -2.00 38.71 -32.90
N SER A 21 -2.10 37.64 -33.68
CA SER A 21 -2.65 36.38 -33.21
C SER A 21 -1.67 35.74 -32.19
N ALA A 22 -1.91 35.92 -30.90
CA ALA A 22 -1.24 35.21 -29.87
C ALA A 22 -1.73 33.76 -29.85
N ALA A 23 -0.97 32.86 -30.48
CA ALA A 23 -1.16 31.41 -30.31
C ALA A 23 -0.79 31.02 -28.90
N ALA A 24 -1.79 30.87 -28.04
CA ALA A 24 -1.59 30.26 -26.71
C ALA A 24 -1.32 28.76 -26.90
N MET A 25 -0.04 28.37 -26.86
CA MET A 25 0.35 26.97 -26.67
C MET A 25 -0.06 26.55 -25.26
N ALA A 26 -1.20 25.88 -25.15
CA ALA A 26 -1.57 25.13 -23.97
C ALA A 26 -0.62 23.93 -23.87
N LEU A 27 0.43 24.06 -23.02
CA LEU A 27 1.22 22.94 -22.56
C LEU A 27 0.30 22.09 -21.66
N ALA A 28 -0.39 21.13 -22.25
CA ALA A 28 -1.03 20.04 -21.52
C ALA A 28 0.09 19.22 -20.88
N GLY A 29 0.48 19.59 -19.68
CA GLY A 29 1.31 18.80 -18.81
C GLY A 29 0.53 17.55 -18.41
N CYS A 30 0.62 16.50 -19.21
CA CYS A 30 0.27 15.15 -18.75
C CYS A 30 1.23 14.82 -17.62
N SER A 31 0.81 15.04 -16.37
CA SER A 31 1.41 14.40 -15.22
C SER A 31 1.19 12.90 -15.42
N MET A 32 2.12 12.25 -16.11
CA MET A 32 2.23 10.80 -16.09
C MET A 32 2.61 10.41 -14.66
N TRP A 33 1.62 10.26 -13.80
CA TRP A 33 1.78 9.42 -12.63
C TRP A 33 2.14 8.05 -13.18
N GLY A 34 3.41 7.68 -13.04
CA GLY A 34 3.90 6.39 -13.48
C GLY A 34 3.05 5.32 -12.80
N ILE A 35 2.17 4.69 -13.56
CA ILE A 35 1.55 3.45 -13.15
C ILE A 35 2.74 2.51 -12.98
N VAL A 36 3.06 2.18 -11.73
CA VAL A 36 4.05 1.15 -11.42
C VAL A 36 3.45 -0.16 -11.89
N SER A 37 3.69 -0.50 -13.14
CA SER A 37 3.19 -1.71 -13.82
C SER A 37 4.17 -2.86 -13.64
N GLY A 38 4.52 -3.17 -12.40
CA GLY A 38 5.21 -4.42 -12.06
C GLY A 38 4.20 -5.56 -11.89
N PRO A 39 4.66 -6.82 -11.87
CA PRO A 39 3.84 -7.96 -11.48
C PRO A 39 3.14 -7.66 -10.15
N SER A 40 1.87 -8.00 -10.05
CA SER A 40 1.07 -7.75 -8.85
C SER A 40 0.35 -8.99 -8.37
N ALA A 41 0.00 -8.98 -7.09
CA ALA A 41 -0.78 -9.99 -6.42
C ALA A 41 -1.69 -9.33 -5.38
N SER A 42 -2.72 -10.03 -4.98
CA SER A 42 -3.66 -9.56 -3.97
C SER A 42 -4.09 -10.67 -3.02
N ALA A 43 -4.49 -10.27 -1.81
CA ALA A 43 -5.15 -11.15 -0.85
C ALA A 43 -6.43 -10.49 -0.34
N VAL A 44 -7.56 -11.18 -0.48
CA VAL A 44 -8.78 -10.81 0.22
C VAL A 44 -8.73 -11.48 1.59
N VAL A 45 -8.67 -10.67 2.63
CA VAL A 45 -8.65 -11.13 4.02
C VAL A 45 -10.09 -11.23 4.52
N GLY A 46 -10.40 -12.35 5.16
CA GLY A 46 -11.66 -12.60 5.86
C GLY A 46 -11.40 -13.08 7.28
N ALA A 47 -12.46 -13.01 8.09
CA ALA A 47 -12.45 -13.52 9.47
C ALA A 47 -12.37 -15.05 9.50
N THR A 48 -11.55 -15.62 10.38
CA THR A 48 -11.56 -17.02 10.74
C THR A 48 -12.60 -17.29 11.82
N SER A 49 -12.82 -18.56 12.22
CA SER A 49 -13.77 -18.90 13.30
C SER A 49 -13.30 -18.38 14.68
N THR A 50 -12.00 -18.10 14.86
CA THR A 50 -11.49 -17.48 16.10
C THR A 50 -11.72 -15.98 16.20
N ALA A 51 -12.14 -15.32 15.13
CA ALA A 51 -12.26 -13.86 15.09
C ALA A 51 -13.22 -13.30 16.14
N ALA A 52 -14.41 -13.91 16.29
CA ALA A 52 -15.40 -13.47 17.27
C ALA A 52 -14.86 -13.56 18.72
N ALA A 53 -14.19 -14.66 19.07
CA ALA A 53 -13.57 -14.85 20.38
C ALA A 53 -12.38 -13.87 20.60
N ALA A 54 -11.73 -13.43 19.52
CA ALA A 54 -10.70 -12.42 19.55
C ALA A 54 -11.26 -10.98 19.66
N GLY A 55 -12.58 -10.79 19.61
CA GLY A 55 -13.21 -9.46 19.52
C GLY A 55 -12.88 -8.73 18.20
N MET A 56 -12.76 -9.49 17.12
CA MET A 56 -12.35 -8.99 15.81
C MET A 56 -13.29 -9.53 14.70
N ASN A 57 -13.32 -8.82 13.59
CA ASN A 57 -13.96 -9.29 12.34
C ASN A 57 -13.16 -8.76 11.14
N PRO A 58 -11.90 -9.21 10.96
CA PRO A 58 -11.01 -8.64 9.97
C PRO A 58 -11.56 -8.82 8.56
N ALA A 59 -11.59 -7.74 7.79
CA ALA A 59 -11.98 -7.76 6.38
C ALA A 59 -11.25 -6.68 5.61
N GLY A 60 -10.81 -7.00 4.39
CA GLY A 60 -10.17 -6.03 3.51
C GLY A 60 -9.36 -6.68 2.40
N THR A 61 -8.67 -5.84 1.63
CA THR A 61 -7.79 -6.31 0.55
C THR A 61 -6.39 -5.76 0.76
N VAL A 62 -5.41 -6.63 0.57
CA VAL A 62 -3.98 -6.29 0.59
C VAL A 62 -3.42 -6.48 -0.81
N ARG A 63 -2.74 -5.47 -1.32
CA ARG A 63 -2.04 -5.51 -2.60
C ARG A 63 -0.55 -5.66 -2.40
N PHE A 64 0.05 -6.43 -3.28
CA PHE A 64 1.48 -6.68 -3.40
C PHE A 64 1.91 -6.27 -4.80
N VAL A 65 2.77 -5.27 -4.94
CA VAL A 65 3.23 -4.79 -6.25
C VAL A 65 4.74 -4.85 -6.30
N GLN A 66 5.30 -5.59 -7.28
CA GLN A 66 6.74 -5.69 -7.46
C GLN A 66 7.35 -4.32 -7.76
N GLN A 67 8.40 -3.99 -7.04
CA GLN A 67 9.23 -2.79 -7.25
C GLN A 67 10.70 -3.20 -7.46
N SER A 68 11.54 -2.25 -7.80
CA SER A 68 12.98 -2.49 -8.01
C SER A 68 13.72 -2.92 -6.74
N ASP A 69 13.21 -2.55 -5.56
CA ASP A 69 13.84 -2.77 -4.25
C ASP A 69 13.06 -3.72 -3.33
N GLY A 70 12.05 -4.43 -3.86
CA GLY A 70 11.22 -5.37 -3.11
C GLY A 70 9.78 -5.39 -3.57
N VAL A 71 8.86 -5.64 -2.67
CA VAL A 71 7.41 -5.64 -2.89
C VAL A 71 6.76 -4.54 -2.06
N ARG A 72 6.08 -3.60 -2.72
CA ARG A 72 5.20 -2.66 -2.02
C ARG A 72 3.97 -3.41 -1.54
N VAL A 73 3.74 -3.39 -0.24
CA VAL A 73 2.58 -3.98 0.44
C VAL A 73 1.70 -2.85 0.93
N SER A 74 0.48 -2.80 0.44
CA SER A 74 -0.46 -1.73 0.80
C SER A 74 -1.87 -2.27 0.95
N GLY A 75 -2.67 -1.62 1.79
CA GLY A 75 -4.05 -2.05 1.98
C GLY A 75 -4.77 -1.33 3.10
N ARG A 76 -6.02 -1.77 3.27
CA ARG A 76 -6.91 -1.31 4.32
C ARG A 76 -7.65 -2.50 4.90
N ILE A 77 -7.51 -2.70 6.21
CA ILE A 77 -8.20 -3.74 6.97
C ILE A 77 -9.16 -3.07 7.96
N THR A 78 -10.38 -3.54 7.98
CA THR A 78 -11.42 -3.14 8.95
C THR A 78 -11.65 -4.27 9.95
N GLY A 79 -12.41 -4.01 11.02
CA GLY A 79 -12.79 -5.03 12.00
C GLY A 79 -11.65 -5.50 12.90
N SER A 80 -10.55 -4.75 12.98
CA SER A 80 -9.51 -4.91 13.98
C SER A 80 -9.95 -4.36 15.34
N ARG A 81 -9.26 -4.71 16.40
CA ARG A 81 -9.55 -4.13 17.74
C ARG A 81 -9.15 -2.65 17.75
N PRO A 82 -10.08 -1.74 18.12
CA PRO A 82 -9.84 -0.31 18.10
C PRO A 82 -8.59 0.09 18.91
N GLY A 83 -7.71 0.89 18.30
CA GLY A 83 -6.50 1.40 18.95
C GLY A 83 -5.41 0.37 19.22
N GLN A 84 -5.56 -0.86 18.76
CA GLN A 84 -4.60 -1.94 19.01
C GLN A 84 -3.62 -2.15 17.85
N VAL A 85 -2.51 -2.79 18.18
CA VAL A 85 -1.52 -3.26 17.22
C VAL A 85 -1.68 -4.78 17.07
N HIS A 86 -1.52 -5.29 15.85
CA HIS A 86 -1.70 -6.70 15.50
C HIS A 86 -0.49 -7.20 14.74
N GLY A 87 -0.01 -8.41 15.07
CA GLY A 87 0.97 -9.11 14.24
C GLY A 87 0.40 -9.33 12.83
N PHE A 88 1.25 -9.15 11.82
CA PHE A 88 0.87 -9.25 10.42
C PHE A 88 1.96 -9.96 9.64
N HIS A 89 1.66 -11.14 9.10
CA HIS A 89 2.69 -11.99 8.54
C HIS A 89 2.24 -12.71 7.26
N VAL A 90 3.17 -12.92 6.33
CA VAL A 90 3.04 -13.92 5.27
C VAL A 90 3.43 -15.27 5.84
N HIS A 91 2.60 -16.28 5.64
CA HIS A 91 2.79 -17.66 6.08
C HIS A 91 3.09 -18.60 4.90
N GLU A 92 3.65 -19.79 5.18
CA GLU A 92 4.16 -20.71 4.15
C GLU A 92 3.11 -21.26 3.19
N ALA A 93 1.91 -21.61 3.69
CA ALA A 93 0.91 -22.33 2.91
C ALA A 93 -0.33 -21.47 2.62
N ALA A 94 -0.95 -21.71 1.46
CA ALA A 94 -2.18 -21.05 0.99
C ALA A 94 -3.44 -21.74 1.52
N ASP A 95 -3.48 -22.06 2.81
CA ASP A 95 -4.58 -22.80 3.42
C ASP A 95 -5.07 -22.11 4.69
N CYS A 96 -6.20 -21.43 4.61
CA CYS A 96 -6.84 -20.74 5.74
C CYS A 96 -7.68 -21.68 6.64
N SER A 97 -7.67 -22.99 6.43
CA SER A 97 -8.41 -23.95 7.26
C SER A 97 -7.87 -24.02 8.68
N GLY A 98 -8.63 -24.61 9.60
CA GLY A 98 -8.22 -24.79 10.99
C GLY A 98 -7.87 -23.49 11.69
N ASP A 99 -8.71 -22.45 11.54
CA ASP A 99 -8.49 -21.13 12.13
C ASP A 99 -7.19 -20.45 11.66
N GLY A 100 -6.85 -20.64 10.37
CA GLY A 100 -5.62 -20.13 9.79
C GLY A 100 -4.39 -21.00 10.12
N LEU A 101 -4.51 -22.07 10.87
CA LEU A 101 -3.39 -22.96 11.21
C LEU A 101 -2.87 -23.72 9.99
N GLY A 102 -3.72 -24.00 8.99
CA GLY A 102 -3.33 -24.59 7.72
C GLY A 102 -2.27 -23.78 6.97
N THR A 103 -2.14 -22.48 7.23
CA THR A 103 -1.08 -21.63 6.66
C THR A 103 0.32 -21.94 7.19
N LYS A 104 0.45 -22.78 8.22
CA LYS A 104 1.69 -23.17 8.90
C LYS A 104 2.40 -22.02 9.61
N GLY A 105 3.75 -21.99 9.58
CA GLY A 105 4.60 -20.95 10.17
C GLY A 105 4.78 -19.74 9.25
N HIS A 106 5.57 -18.78 9.71
CA HIS A 106 5.96 -17.62 8.90
C HIS A 106 6.76 -18.06 7.67
N PHE A 107 6.56 -17.37 6.58
CA PHE A 107 7.30 -17.61 5.34
C PHE A 107 8.78 -17.21 5.52
N ASN A 108 9.66 -18.23 5.55
CA ASN A 108 11.07 -18.04 5.88
C ASN A 108 12.00 -18.82 4.95
N PRO A 109 12.08 -18.47 3.66
CA PRO A 109 12.93 -19.18 2.70
C PRO A 109 14.42 -19.03 3.01
N GLY A 110 14.83 -17.98 3.71
CA GLY A 110 16.23 -17.71 4.08
C GLY A 110 16.68 -18.36 5.38
N GLY A 111 15.80 -19.01 6.14
CA GLY A 111 16.15 -19.64 7.43
C GLY A 111 16.61 -18.66 8.51
N SER A 112 16.20 -17.38 8.43
CA SER A 112 16.54 -16.37 9.44
C SER A 112 15.79 -16.61 10.76
N ALA A 113 16.26 -16.00 11.85
CA ALA A 113 15.47 -15.87 13.07
C ALA A 113 14.29 -14.91 12.85
N HIS A 114 13.19 -15.11 13.61
CA HIS A 114 12.08 -14.16 13.65
C HIS A 114 12.53 -12.80 14.18
N GLY A 115 11.94 -11.72 13.67
CA GLY A 115 12.28 -10.38 14.13
C GLY A 115 11.45 -9.28 13.50
N LYS A 116 11.77 -8.06 13.88
CA LYS A 116 11.08 -6.86 13.37
C LYS A 116 11.35 -6.65 11.89
N HIS A 117 10.31 -6.39 11.11
CA HIS A 117 10.42 -6.02 9.69
C HIS A 117 11.50 -4.95 9.46
N GLY A 118 12.41 -5.21 8.52
CA GLY A 118 13.53 -4.31 8.21
C GLY A 118 14.67 -4.34 9.22
N GLY A 119 14.59 -5.16 10.27
CA GLY A 119 15.69 -5.41 11.20
C GLY A 119 16.81 -6.25 10.60
N ALA A 120 17.92 -6.44 11.35
CA ALA A 120 19.09 -7.19 10.90
C ALA A 120 18.78 -8.66 10.62
N ALA A 121 17.90 -9.28 11.41
CA ALA A 121 17.39 -10.63 11.21
C ALA A 121 15.86 -10.61 11.33
N HIS A 122 15.18 -11.13 10.32
CA HIS A 122 13.75 -11.38 10.35
C HIS A 122 13.38 -12.35 9.21
N HIS A 123 12.23 -13.01 9.31
CA HIS A 123 11.69 -13.82 8.22
C HIS A 123 11.28 -12.94 7.04
N ALA A 124 11.32 -13.46 5.84
CA ALA A 124 10.77 -12.73 4.69
C ALA A 124 9.27 -12.39 4.87
N GLY A 125 8.55 -13.25 5.60
CA GLY A 125 7.14 -13.07 5.93
C GLY A 125 6.84 -12.16 7.12
N ASP A 126 7.84 -11.69 7.87
CA ASP A 126 7.62 -10.75 8.98
C ASP A 126 7.35 -9.35 8.40
N LEU A 127 6.10 -8.94 8.42
CA LEU A 127 5.65 -7.65 7.88
C LEU A 127 5.59 -6.57 8.97
N VAL A 128 5.34 -5.33 8.55
CA VAL A 128 5.04 -4.23 9.49
C VAL A 128 3.73 -4.55 10.20
N SER A 129 3.72 -4.55 11.54
CA SER A 129 2.51 -4.78 12.32
C SER A 129 1.41 -3.78 11.98
N LEU A 130 0.16 -4.24 11.99
CA LEU A 130 -0.99 -3.39 11.71
C LEU A 130 -1.36 -2.55 12.93
N SER A 131 -1.40 -1.23 12.77
CA SER A 131 -1.90 -0.31 13.80
C SER A 131 -3.32 0.12 13.46
N ALA A 132 -4.29 -0.34 14.25
CA ALA A 132 -5.68 0.03 14.08
C ALA A 132 -5.97 1.38 14.75
N ASN A 133 -6.71 2.25 14.06
CA ASN A 133 -7.21 3.49 14.62
C ASN A 133 -8.38 3.25 15.61
N ALA A 134 -8.92 4.32 16.18
CA ALA A 134 -10.04 4.26 17.12
C ALA A 134 -11.34 3.64 16.55
N SER A 135 -11.44 3.49 15.24
CA SER A 135 -12.56 2.82 14.56
C SER A 135 -12.24 1.37 14.16
N GLY A 136 -11.10 0.81 14.58
CA GLY A 136 -10.68 -0.54 14.23
C GLY A 136 -10.26 -0.71 12.76
N VAL A 137 -9.77 0.36 12.15
CA VAL A 137 -9.27 0.39 10.77
C VAL A 137 -7.76 0.55 10.77
N ALA A 138 -7.05 -0.34 10.10
CA ALA A 138 -5.62 -0.23 9.82
C ALA A 138 -5.41 0.07 8.33
N GLU A 139 -4.70 1.15 8.03
CA GLU A 139 -4.22 1.52 6.69
C GLU A 139 -2.70 1.48 6.70
N PHE A 140 -2.11 0.90 5.66
CA PHE A 140 -0.67 0.69 5.60
C PHE A 140 -0.14 0.72 4.17
N ASP A 141 1.13 1.11 4.06
CA ASP A 141 1.87 1.18 2.81
C ASP A 141 3.37 1.14 3.14
N PHE A 142 4.06 0.05 2.76
CA PHE A 142 5.49 -0.14 3.02
C PHE A 142 6.12 -1.05 1.97
N VAL A 143 7.46 -1.15 1.96
CA VAL A 143 8.20 -2.05 1.07
C VAL A 143 8.81 -3.21 1.86
N ALA A 144 8.49 -4.44 1.44
CA ALA A 144 9.07 -5.68 1.94
C ALA A 144 10.20 -6.14 1.00
N LYS A 145 11.45 -5.88 1.39
CA LYS A 145 12.63 -6.06 0.52
C LYS A 145 12.98 -7.52 0.24
N GLN A 146 12.60 -8.44 1.13
CA GLN A 146 12.92 -9.87 0.99
C GLN A 146 11.90 -10.66 0.18
N LEU A 147 10.80 -10.02 -0.25
CA LEU A 147 9.71 -10.65 -0.98
C LEU A 147 9.80 -10.37 -2.49
N THR A 148 9.20 -11.25 -3.28
CA THR A 148 8.92 -11.03 -4.70
C THR A 148 7.49 -11.43 -5.04
N VAL A 149 6.91 -10.83 -6.10
CA VAL A 149 5.65 -11.30 -6.71
C VAL A 149 5.94 -12.29 -7.83
N THR A 150 7.10 -12.20 -8.48
CA THR A 150 7.53 -13.14 -9.51
C THR A 150 7.83 -14.52 -8.94
N ALA A 151 7.71 -15.54 -9.76
CA ALA A 151 8.03 -16.91 -9.37
C ALA A 151 9.48 -17.04 -8.86
N GLY A 152 9.66 -17.81 -7.80
CA GLY A 152 10.97 -18.02 -7.18
C GLY A 152 10.85 -18.32 -5.68
N PRO A 153 11.99 -18.57 -5.00
CA PRO A 153 12.00 -18.97 -3.60
C PRO A 153 11.37 -17.92 -2.65
N ASN A 154 11.41 -16.65 -3.01
CA ASN A 154 10.89 -15.55 -2.20
C ASN A 154 9.49 -15.08 -2.65
N SER A 155 8.82 -15.85 -3.53
CA SER A 155 7.49 -15.48 -4.03
C SER A 155 6.43 -15.52 -2.95
N VAL A 156 5.65 -14.44 -2.84
CA VAL A 156 4.46 -14.36 -1.98
C VAL A 156 3.24 -15.04 -2.58
N VAL A 157 3.23 -15.25 -3.90
CA VAL A 157 2.09 -15.87 -4.58
C VAL A 157 1.93 -17.32 -4.13
N GLY A 158 0.71 -17.71 -3.79
CA GLY A 158 0.42 -19.03 -3.24
C GLY A 158 0.78 -19.17 -1.74
N ARG A 159 0.88 -18.06 -1.00
CA ARG A 159 1.12 -18.02 0.44
C ARG A 159 -0.12 -17.57 1.20
N GLY A 160 -0.15 -17.84 2.51
CA GLY A 160 -1.14 -17.32 3.43
C GLY A 160 -0.76 -15.93 3.92
N LEU A 161 -1.75 -15.08 4.15
CA LEU A 161 -1.60 -13.79 4.81
C LEU A 161 -2.41 -13.82 6.09
N ILE A 162 -1.76 -13.60 7.23
CA ILE A 162 -2.36 -13.72 8.56
C ILE A 162 -2.35 -12.39 9.29
N ILE A 163 -3.49 -12.09 9.92
CA ILE A 163 -3.61 -11.05 10.94
C ILE A 163 -3.79 -11.74 12.27
N HIS A 164 -2.93 -11.40 13.23
CA HIS A 164 -2.97 -11.94 14.57
C HIS A 164 -3.80 -11.08 15.55
N ARG A 165 -4.24 -11.67 16.65
CA ARG A 165 -4.96 -10.95 17.70
C ARG A 165 -4.09 -9.96 18.44
N ASP A 166 -2.88 -10.38 18.78
CA ASP A 166 -1.97 -9.65 19.65
C ASP A 166 -0.85 -8.99 18.84
N PRO A 167 -0.15 -8.01 19.41
CA PRO A 167 1.05 -7.48 18.80
C PRO A 167 2.15 -8.53 18.71
N ASP A 168 2.97 -8.45 17.67
CA ASP A 168 4.22 -9.18 17.59
C ASP A 168 5.24 -8.56 18.55
N ASP A 169 5.89 -9.38 19.38
CA ASP A 169 6.93 -8.93 20.31
C ASP A 169 8.33 -8.86 19.68
N PHE A 170 8.46 -9.29 18.41
CA PHE A 170 9.69 -9.30 17.58
C PHE A 170 10.88 -10.09 18.18
N ALA A 171 10.67 -10.82 19.23
CA ALA A 171 11.74 -11.50 19.99
C ALA A 171 11.47 -12.98 20.21
N THR A 172 10.24 -13.37 20.55
CA THR A 172 9.88 -14.76 20.82
C THR A 172 9.96 -15.59 19.54
N GLN A 173 10.79 -16.62 19.57
CA GLN A 173 10.94 -17.53 18.44
C GLN A 173 9.88 -18.63 18.46
N PRO A 174 9.38 -19.10 17.33
CA PRO A 174 9.65 -18.59 15.96
C PRO A 174 8.63 -17.56 15.45
N THR A 175 7.67 -17.07 16.25
CA THR A 175 6.49 -16.36 15.72
C THR A 175 6.06 -15.12 16.52
N GLY A 176 6.94 -14.56 17.39
CA GLY A 176 6.71 -13.29 18.06
C GLY A 176 5.54 -13.27 19.03
N ASN A 177 5.08 -14.43 19.50
CA ASN A 177 3.99 -14.57 20.48
C ASN A 177 2.69 -13.82 20.11
N ALA A 178 2.42 -13.65 18.82
CA ALA A 178 1.29 -12.84 18.31
C ALA A 178 -0.11 -13.47 18.51
N GLY A 179 -0.17 -14.70 19.02
CA GLY A 179 -1.42 -15.35 19.45
C GLY A 179 -2.31 -15.85 18.32
N PRO A 180 -3.63 -15.95 18.55
CA PRO A 180 -4.60 -16.47 17.57
C PRO A 180 -4.58 -15.72 16.23
N ARG A 181 -5.14 -16.35 15.19
CA ARG A 181 -5.17 -15.89 13.79
C ARG A 181 -6.58 -15.49 13.35
N PRO A 182 -7.17 -14.41 13.88
CA PRO A 182 -8.53 -13.99 13.54
C PRO A 182 -8.72 -13.56 12.09
N GLY A 183 -7.68 -13.24 11.36
CA GLY A 183 -7.77 -12.88 9.95
C GLY A 183 -6.86 -13.73 9.07
N CYS A 184 -7.42 -14.23 7.96
CA CYS A 184 -6.67 -15.01 6.97
C CYS A 184 -7.07 -14.65 5.55
N GLY A 185 -6.12 -14.68 4.64
CA GLY A 185 -6.31 -14.57 3.19
C GLY A 185 -5.24 -15.35 2.45
N VAL A 186 -5.54 -15.72 1.19
CA VAL A 186 -4.57 -16.36 0.30
C VAL A 186 -4.10 -15.34 -0.72
N ILE A 187 -2.79 -15.20 -0.89
CA ILE A 187 -2.17 -14.28 -1.86
C ILE A 187 -2.20 -14.94 -3.24
N ARG A 188 -2.86 -14.29 -4.19
CA ARG A 188 -3.01 -14.75 -5.58
C ARG A 188 -2.42 -13.72 -6.53
N GLY A 189 -1.78 -14.18 -7.61
CA GLY A 189 -1.35 -13.30 -8.70
C GLY A 189 -2.56 -12.68 -9.40
N ASP A 190 -2.44 -11.41 -9.78
CA ASP A 190 -3.45 -10.66 -10.53
C ASP A 190 -3.38 -10.97 -12.02
#